data_0ef4c170e04479c8ea340bb9d362f27d
#
_entry.id   0ef4c170e04479c8ea340bb9d362f27d
#
_cell.length_a   1.000
_cell.length_b   1.000
_cell.length_c   1.000
_cell.angle_alpha   90.00
_cell.angle_beta   90.00
_cell.angle_gamma   90.00
#
_symmetry.space_group_name_H-M   'P 1'
#
loop_
_entity.id
_entity.type
_entity.pdbx_description
1 polymer ?
#
loop_
_entity_poly.entity_id
_entity_poly.type
_entity_poly.pdbx_seq_one_letter_code
_entity_poly.pdbx_strand_id
1 'polypeptide(L)'
;MEYYSTEKINDHITLLRSITGELLYLVEGQEKAALIDTCLGVGHLRSLVEKLTDKELLVLLTHGHIDHALGAPEFDRVYMNHKDLGLYQAQCPLPERKGYMQMGLAPEVFARIEEKDFVPPTPDYQFLPLEDGTIFDLGGLTIEAIAYPGHTKGSTAFLLKEDGILILGDACNNSTFLFGAETTSVEAYEETTKKVLERTKGRYSRVFISH
;
A
#
# COMPACT_ATOMS: atom_id res chain seq x y z
N MET A 1 -9.91 -12.22 16.94
CA MET A 1 -10.51 -10.96 16.45
C MET A 1 -10.34 -10.93 14.94
N GLU A 2 -11.26 -10.34 14.20
CA GLU A 2 -11.11 -10.15 12.76
C GLU A 2 -10.38 -8.82 12.51
N TYR A 3 -9.23 -8.87 11.84
CA TYR A 3 -8.41 -7.69 11.55
C TYR A 3 -8.66 -7.14 10.15
N TYR A 4 -9.21 -7.96 9.26
CA TYR A 4 -9.48 -7.60 7.87
C TYR A 4 -10.82 -8.15 7.45
N SER A 5 -11.57 -7.36 6.70
CA SER A 5 -12.72 -7.82 5.91
C SER A 5 -12.38 -7.82 4.44
N THR A 6 -13.08 -8.62 3.63
CA THR A 6 -12.80 -8.75 2.20
C THR A 6 -14.06 -8.53 1.38
N GLU A 7 -13.90 -7.91 0.20
CA GLU A 7 -14.96 -7.66 -0.75
C GLU A 7 -14.45 -7.89 -2.19
N LYS A 8 -15.16 -8.65 -3.00
CA LYS A 8 -14.86 -8.78 -4.44
C LYS A 8 -15.32 -7.52 -5.18
N ILE A 9 -14.39 -6.81 -5.81
CA ILE A 9 -14.69 -5.64 -6.65
C ILE A 9 -15.04 -6.07 -8.08
N ASN A 10 -14.30 -7.07 -8.61
CA ASN A 10 -14.54 -7.72 -9.90
C ASN A 10 -13.85 -9.09 -9.91
N ASP A 11 -13.76 -9.75 -11.07
CA ASP A 11 -13.16 -11.09 -11.19
C ASP A 11 -11.68 -11.13 -10.87
N HIS A 12 -10.99 -9.98 -10.94
CA HIS A 12 -9.55 -9.84 -10.77
C HIS A 12 -9.15 -9.18 -9.46
N ILE A 13 -10.03 -8.41 -8.80
CA ILE A 13 -9.69 -7.56 -7.68
C ILE A 13 -10.52 -7.90 -6.45
N THR A 14 -9.84 -8.22 -5.37
CA THR A 14 -10.40 -8.30 -4.02
C THR A 14 -9.90 -7.14 -3.19
N LEU A 15 -10.82 -6.35 -2.65
CA LEU A 15 -10.54 -5.33 -1.64
C LEU A 15 -10.39 -6.01 -0.29
N LEU A 16 -9.34 -5.65 0.44
CA LEU A 16 -9.18 -5.95 1.86
C LEU A 16 -9.26 -4.63 2.64
N ARG A 17 -10.09 -4.60 3.66
CA ARG A 17 -10.19 -3.44 4.57
C ARG A 17 -9.64 -3.81 5.92
N SER A 18 -8.66 -3.06 6.41
CA SER A 18 -8.09 -3.25 7.73
C SER A 18 -9.04 -2.81 8.84
N ILE A 19 -8.76 -3.24 10.06
CA ILE A 19 -9.52 -2.83 11.26
C ILE A 19 -9.43 -1.31 11.52
N THR A 20 -8.34 -0.66 11.09
CA THR A 20 -8.10 0.78 11.19
C THR A 20 -8.63 1.58 10.00
N GLY A 21 -9.11 0.88 8.95
CA GLY A 21 -9.84 1.48 7.84
C GLY A 21 -9.10 1.53 6.51
N GLU A 22 -7.80 1.23 6.49
CA GLU A 22 -7.00 1.22 5.27
C GLU A 22 -7.49 0.18 4.26
N LEU A 23 -7.41 0.52 2.98
CA LEU A 23 -7.84 -0.27 1.85
C LEU A 23 -6.63 -0.84 1.10
N LEU A 24 -6.55 -2.16 1.04
CA LEU A 24 -5.56 -2.88 0.26
C LEU A 24 -6.25 -3.57 -0.91
N TYR A 25 -5.50 -3.84 -1.97
CA TYR A 25 -6.04 -4.46 -3.16
C TYR A 25 -5.23 -5.69 -3.54
N LEU A 26 -5.87 -6.87 -3.51
CA LEU A 26 -5.31 -8.08 -4.10
C LEU A 26 -5.77 -8.16 -5.56
N VAL A 27 -4.81 -8.09 -6.48
CA VAL A 27 -5.02 -8.13 -7.93
C VAL A 27 -4.50 -9.46 -8.45
N GLU A 28 -5.35 -10.24 -9.11
CA GLU A 28 -5.03 -11.60 -9.58
C GLU A 28 -5.04 -11.69 -11.10
N GLY A 29 -3.86 -11.88 -11.72
CA GLY A 29 -3.75 -12.32 -13.11
C GLY A 29 -3.90 -13.83 -13.26
N GLN A 30 -3.60 -14.37 -14.43
CA GLN A 30 -3.67 -15.81 -14.68
C GLN A 30 -2.53 -16.58 -14.01
N GLU A 31 -1.34 -15.99 -13.90
CA GLU A 31 -0.12 -16.65 -13.42
C GLU A 31 0.31 -16.17 -12.03
N LYS A 32 0.15 -14.88 -11.73
CA LYS A 32 0.61 -14.24 -10.50
C LYS A 32 -0.47 -13.37 -9.88
N ALA A 33 -0.28 -13.03 -8.61
CA ALA A 33 -1.07 -12.04 -7.91
C ALA A 33 -0.18 -10.91 -7.38
N ALA A 34 -0.75 -9.72 -7.22
CA ALA A 34 -0.10 -8.59 -6.57
C ALA A 34 -0.98 -8.08 -5.43
N LEU A 35 -0.39 -7.91 -4.25
CA LEU A 35 -1.01 -7.22 -3.13
C LEU A 35 -0.50 -5.78 -3.08
N ILE A 36 -1.40 -4.82 -3.10
CA ILE A 36 -1.07 -3.40 -2.95
C ILE A 36 -1.24 -3.02 -1.49
N ASP A 37 -0.12 -2.60 -0.86
CA ASP A 37 0.06 -2.28 0.55
C ASP A 37 -0.09 -3.47 1.53
N THR A 38 0.37 -3.27 2.78
CA THR A 38 0.44 -4.28 3.83
C THR A 38 -0.06 -3.79 5.19
N CYS A 39 -0.59 -2.59 5.28
CA CYS A 39 -1.07 -1.95 6.51
C CYS A 39 -0.05 -1.90 7.65
N LEU A 40 -0.55 -1.78 8.87
CA LEU A 40 0.21 -1.68 10.13
C LEU A 40 0.98 -2.96 10.52
N GLY A 41 0.83 -4.07 9.76
CA GLY A 41 1.40 -5.35 10.14
C GLY A 41 0.80 -5.90 11.43
N VAL A 42 -0.52 -5.96 11.51
CA VAL A 42 -1.28 -6.56 12.60
C VAL A 42 -2.29 -7.56 12.04
N GLY A 43 -2.52 -8.68 12.74
CA GLY A 43 -3.54 -9.66 12.37
C GLY A 43 -3.12 -10.68 11.30
N HIS A 44 -1.81 -10.81 11.03
CA HIS A 44 -1.24 -11.84 10.15
C HIS A 44 -1.85 -11.82 8.74
N LEU A 45 -1.66 -10.70 8.04
CA LEU A 45 -2.19 -10.43 6.70
C LEU A 45 -1.82 -11.53 5.69
N ARG A 46 -0.59 -12.05 5.72
CA ARG A 46 -0.14 -13.14 4.84
C ARG A 46 -1.08 -14.35 4.92
N SER A 47 -1.45 -14.75 6.14
CA SER A 47 -2.35 -15.90 6.34
C SER A 47 -3.74 -15.71 5.74
N LEU A 48 -4.21 -14.47 5.63
CA LEU A 48 -5.46 -14.16 4.93
C LEU A 48 -5.26 -14.22 3.42
N VAL A 49 -4.20 -13.59 2.91
CA VAL A 49 -3.91 -13.52 1.46
C VAL A 49 -3.71 -14.92 0.88
N GLU A 50 -3.01 -15.81 1.58
CA GLU A 50 -2.80 -17.21 1.18
C GLU A 50 -4.09 -18.06 1.13
N LYS A 51 -5.19 -17.60 1.76
CA LYS A 51 -6.52 -18.21 1.61
C LYS A 51 -7.29 -17.68 0.41
N LEU A 52 -6.91 -16.50 -0.09
CA LEU A 52 -7.57 -15.83 -1.21
C LEU A 52 -6.95 -16.21 -2.55
N THR A 53 -5.65 -16.50 -2.58
CA THR A 53 -4.92 -16.88 -3.78
C THR A 53 -3.82 -17.90 -3.48
N ASP A 54 -3.58 -18.84 -4.40
CA ASP A 54 -2.47 -19.80 -4.39
C ASP A 54 -1.34 -19.44 -5.38
N LYS A 55 -1.48 -18.27 -6.03
CA LYS A 55 -0.53 -17.80 -7.04
C LYS A 55 0.74 -17.24 -6.43
N GLU A 56 1.82 -17.19 -7.23
CA GLU A 56 3.03 -16.44 -6.87
C GLU A 56 2.64 -14.99 -6.55
N LEU A 57 2.99 -14.54 -5.33
CA LEU A 57 2.58 -13.24 -4.82
C LEU A 57 3.71 -12.22 -4.91
N LEU A 58 3.41 -11.07 -5.49
CA LEU A 58 4.20 -9.84 -5.43
C LEU A 58 3.51 -8.87 -4.48
N VAL A 59 4.29 -8.15 -3.66
CA VAL A 59 3.74 -7.08 -2.82
C VAL A 59 4.31 -5.75 -3.30
N LEU A 60 3.42 -4.79 -3.57
CA LEU A 60 3.76 -3.49 -4.14
C LEU A 60 3.29 -2.41 -3.17
N LEU A 61 4.22 -1.67 -2.57
CA LEU A 61 3.87 -0.61 -1.63
C LEU A 61 3.67 0.71 -2.35
N THR A 62 2.58 1.39 -2.02
CA THR A 62 2.33 2.76 -2.51
C THR A 62 3.33 3.73 -1.92
N HIS A 63 3.70 3.56 -0.64
CA HIS A 63 4.70 4.38 0.06
C HIS A 63 5.09 3.75 1.42
N GLY A 64 6.01 4.41 2.14
CA GLY A 64 6.64 3.85 3.32
C GLY A 64 6.00 4.17 4.67
N HIS A 65 4.79 4.75 4.71
CA HIS A 65 4.12 5.06 5.99
C HIS A 65 3.68 3.83 6.75
N ILE A 66 3.49 4.04 8.05
CA ILE A 66 3.18 3.05 9.07
C ILE A 66 1.96 2.19 8.74
N ASP A 67 0.94 2.78 8.18
CA ASP A 67 -0.35 2.18 7.84
C ASP A 67 -0.38 1.55 6.43
N HIS A 68 0.75 1.58 5.72
CA HIS A 68 0.90 0.97 4.39
C HIS A 68 1.98 -0.12 4.33
N ALA A 69 3.09 0.05 5.06
CA ALA A 69 4.30 -0.73 4.81
C ALA A 69 4.69 -1.74 5.92
N LEU A 70 4.10 -1.66 7.11
CA LEU A 70 4.63 -2.37 8.28
C LEU A 70 4.28 -3.85 8.36
N GLY A 71 3.40 -4.36 7.49
CA GLY A 71 3.19 -5.78 7.28
C GLY A 71 4.15 -6.43 6.27
N ALA A 72 5.01 -5.64 5.63
CA ALA A 72 5.97 -6.12 4.63
C ALA A 72 6.80 -7.33 5.07
N PRO A 73 7.29 -7.43 6.33
CA PRO A 73 8.10 -8.58 6.75
C PRO A 73 7.38 -9.94 6.77
N GLU A 74 6.06 -9.97 6.59
CA GLU A 74 5.35 -11.24 6.39
C GLU A 74 5.56 -11.83 4.99
N PHE A 75 6.11 -11.06 4.03
CA PHE A 75 6.17 -11.43 2.61
C PHE A 75 7.61 -11.51 2.11
N ASP A 76 7.85 -12.32 1.07
CA ASP A 76 9.19 -12.61 0.57
C ASP A 76 9.64 -11.64 -0.55
N ARG A 77 8.69 -11.04 -1.30
CA ARG A 77 8.95 -10.18 -2.46
C ARG A 77 8.14 -8.89 -2.37
N VAL A 78 8.69 -7.91 -1.65
CA VAL A 78 8.05 -6.61 -1.43
C VAL A 78 8.84 -5.53 -2.15
N TYR A 79 8.16 -4.76 -2.99
CA TYR A 79 8.69 -3.64 -3.73
C TYR A 79 8.29 -2.32 -3.08
N MET A 80 9.26 -1.45 -2.85
CA MET A 80 9.05 -0.10 -2.33
C MET A 80 10.02 0.88 -2.99
N ASN A 81 9.60 2.11 -3.20
CA ASN A 81 10.52 3.17 -3.62
C ASN A 81 11.50 3.46 -2.48
N HIS A 82 12.80 3.32 -2.74
CA HIS A 82 13.84 3.43 -1.72
C HIS A 82 13.98 4.83 -1.10
N LYS A 83 13.32 5.85 -1.65
CA LYS A 83 13.25 7.19 -1.03
C LYS A 83 12.48 7.18 0.29
N ASP A 84 11.65 6.17 0.53
CA ASP A 84 10.88 6.01 1.76
C ASP A 84 11.50 5.03 2.78
N LEU A 85 12.70 4.49 2.53
CA LEU A 85 13.36 3.57 3.48
C LEU A 85 13.53 4.18 4.86
N GLY A 86 13.98 5.45 4.93
CA GLY A 86 14.14 6.13 6.21
C GLY A 86 12.81 6.36 6.96
N LEU A 87 11.74 6.60 6.22
CA LEU A 87 10.39 6.74 6.76
C LEU A 87 9.91 5.41 7.37
N TYR A 88 9.98 4.32 6.60
CA TYR A 88 9.66 2.99 7.07
C TYR A 88 10.43 2.63 8.35
N GLN A 89 11.77 2.83 8.36
CA GLN A 89 12.62 2.53 9.50
C GLN A 89 12.21 3.31 10.76
N ALA A 90 11.91 4.60 10.61
CA ALA A 90 11.50 5.47 11.71
C ALA A 90 10.16 5.04 12.35
N GLN A 91 9.26 4.46 11.55
CA GLN A 91 7.92 4.08 11.98
C GLN A 91 7.79 2.58 12.35
N CYS A 92 8.84 1.78 12.19
CA CYS A 92 8.89 0.37 12.57
C CYS A 92 8.64 0.07 14.06
N PRO A 93 9.07 0.90 15.04
CA PRO A 93 8.93 0.57 16.45
C PRO A 93 7.49 0.27 16.85
N LEU A 94 7.31 -0.75 17.69
CA LEU A 94 5.97 -1.17 18.12
C LEU A 94 5.16 -0.08 18.86
N PRO A 95 5.78 0.81 19.68
CA PRO A 95 5.07 1.93 20.29
C PRO A 95 4.42 2.87 19.27
N GLU A 96 5.08 3.17 18.15
CA GLU A 96 4.55 4.01 17.06
C GLU A 96 3.28 3.38 16.47
N ARG A 97 3.35 2.08 16.16
CA ARG A 97 2.23 1.31 15.59
C ARG A 97 1.04 1.22 16.55
N LYS A 98 1.33 0.98 17.84
CA LYS A 98 0.29 0.99 18.89
C LYS A 98 -0.33 2.37 19.05
N GLY A 99 0.49 3.44 19.01
CA GLY A 99 0.02 4.83 19.05
C GLY A 99 -0.94 5.16 17.91
N TYR A 100 -0.58 4.79 16.68
CA TYR A 100 -1.45 4.96 15.51
C TYR A 100 -2.80 4.25 15.68
N MET A 101 -2.77 2.98 16.13
CA MET A 101 -4.01 2.22 16.35
C MET A 101 -4.89 2.81 17.45
N GLN A 102 -4.28 3.36 18.51
CA GLN A 102 -5.03 4.04 19.59
C GLN A 102 -5.76 5.30 19.12
N MET A 103 -5.24 5.98 18.11
CA MET A 103 -5.92 7.14 17.51
C MET A 103 -7.11 6.73 16.62
N GLY A 104 -7.02 5.58 15.96
CA GLY A 104 -8.01 5.11 14.99
C GLY A 104 -9.09 4.17 15.55
N LEU A 105 -8.85 3.53 16.71
CA LEU A 105 -9.73 2.49 17.27
C LEU A 105 -10.41 2.94 18.56
N ALA A 106 -11.63 2.44 18.78
CA ALA A 106 -12.28 2.52 20.09
C ALA A 106 -11.44 1.81 21.16
N PRO A 107 -11.32 2.35 22.40
CA PRO A 107 -10.46 1.79 23.45
C PRO A 107 -10.72 0.33 23.77
N GLU A 108 -11.97 -0.11 23.73
CA GLU A 108 -12.39 -1.49 23.98
C GLU A 108 -11.98 -2.46 22.85
N VAL A 109 -11.81 -1.95 21.63
CA VAL A 109 -11.30 -2.74 20.49
C VAL A 109 -9.78 -2.86 20.61
N PHE A 110 -9.10 -1.74 20.84
CA PHE A 110 -7.65 -1.70 21.00
C PHE A 110 -7.16 -2.59 22.17
N ALA A 111 -7.89 -2.60 23.31
CA ALA A 111 -7.55 -3.40 24.48
C ALA A 111 -7.56 -4.93 24.23
N ARG A 112 -8.12 -5.39 23.12
CA ARG A 112 -8.15 -6.80 22.73
C ARG A 112 -6.98 -7.21 21.83
N ILE A 113 -6.17 -6.25 21.37
CA ILE A 113 -5.02 -6.48 20.51
C ILE A 113 -3.82 -6.84 21.38
N GLU A 114 -3.24 -7.99 21.14
CA GLU A 114 -2.07 -8.48 21.87
C GLU A 114 -0.78 -8.23 21.06
N GLU A 115 0.36 -8.24 21.74
CA GLU A 115 1.65 -8.01 21.08
C GLU A 115 1.98 -9.08 20.02
N LYS A 116 1.55 -10.32 20.26
CA LYS A 116 1.71 -11.43 19.32
C LYS A 116 0.95 -11.24 18.00
N ASP A 117 -0.04 -10.34 17.97
CA ASP A 117 -0.82 -10.05 16.76
C ASP A 117 -0.06 -9.13 15.80
N PHE A 118 1.01 -8.49 16.28
CA PHE A 118 1.86 -7.64 15.45
C PHE A 118 3.00 -8.42 14.80
N VAL A 119 3.27 -8.09 13.56
CA VAL A 119 4.53 -8.47 12.89
C VAL A 119 5.70 -7.85 13.68
N PRO A 120 6.75 -8.61 14.02
CA PRO A 120 7.91 -8.05 14.72
C PRO A 120 8.51 -6.86 13.97
N PRO A 121 8.95 -5.79 14.68
CA PRO A 121 9.67 -4.69 14.05
C PRO A 121 10.90 -5.18 13.29
N THR A 122 10.99 -4.84 12.00
CA THR A 122 12.09 -5.27 11.12
C THR A 122 12.61 -4.05 10.33
N PRO A 123 13.32 -3.11 11.00
CA PRO A 123 13.74 -1.86 10.37
C PRO A 123 14.77 -2.05 9.24
N ASP A 124 15.45 -3.19 9.20
CA ASP A 124 16.42 -3.60 8.20
C ASP A 124 15.84 -4.52 7.11
N TYR A 125 14.52 -4.58 6.99
CA TYR A 125 13.85 -5.36 5.94
C TYR A 125 14.34 -4.92 4.55
N GLN A 126 14.64 -5.91 3.71
CA GLN A 126 15.24 -5.67 2.38
C GLN A 126 14.14 -5.56 1.31
N PHE A 127 13.75 -4.35 0.98
CA PHE A 127 12.81 -4.08 -0.11
C PHE A 127 13.49 -4.22 -1.47
N LEU A 128 12.77 -4.79 -2.42
CA LEU A 128 13.12 -4.71 -3.84
C LEU A 128 12.84 -3.28 -4.35
N PRO A 129 13.69 -2.74 -5.24
CA PRO A 129 13.51 -1.38 -5.75
C PRO A 129 12.24 -1.27 -6.59
N LEU A 130 11.46 -0.22 -6.34
CA LEU A 130 10.29 0.16 -7.12
C LEU A 130 10.59 1.48 -7.85
N GLU A 131 10.79 1.36 -9.16
CA GLU A 131 11.16 2.49 -10.01
C GLU A 131 9.98 2.95 -10.87
N ASP A 132 10.00 4.23 -11.26
CA ASP A 132 9.00 4.77 -12.19
C ASP A 132 8.99 3.99 -13.51
N GLY A 133 7.81 3.63 -13.97
CA GLY A 133 7.62 2.85 -15.20
C GLY A 133 7.88 1.36 -15.08
N THR A 134 8.18 0.83 -13.88
CA THR A 134 8.27 -0.63 -13.68
C THR A 134 6.94 -1.29 -14.04
N ILE A 135 7.03 -2.38 -14.80
CA ILE A 135 5.87 -3.16 -15.26
C ILE A 135 5.87 -4.52 -14.56
N PHE A 136 4.75 -4.86 -13.97
CA PHE A 136 4.48 -6.18 -13.39
C PHE A 136 3.47 -6.89 -14.26
N ASP A 137 3.89 -7.96 -14.92
CA ASP A 137 3.02 -8.86 -15.68
C ASP A 137 2.54 -9.99 -14.76
N LEU A 138 1.22 -10.09 -14.61
CA LEU A 138 0.55 -11.09 -13.78
C LEU A 138 -0.05 -12.24 -14.60
N GLY A 139 0.22 -12.26 -15.90
CA GLY A 139 -0.45 -13.17 -16.85
C GLY A 139 -1.82 -12.63 -17.25
N GLY A 140 -1.85 -11.86 -18.34
CA GLY A 140 -3.07 -11.23 -18.87
C GLY A 140 -3.56 -9.97 -18.14
N LEU A 141 -2.95 -9.61 -17.04
CA LEU A 141 -3.11 -8.33 -16.35
C LEU A 141 -1.73 -7.69 -16.13
N THR A 142 -1.66 -6.39 -16.34
CA THR A 142 -0.44 -5.60 -16.24
C THR A 142 -0.61 -4.46 -15.25
N ILE A 143 0.32 -4.34 -14.30
CA ILE A 143 0.41 -3.21 -13.38
C ILE A 143 1.61 -2.35 -13.75
N GLU A 144 1.40 -1.06 -14.00
CA GLU A 144 2.47 -0.09 -14.20
C GLU A 144 2.64 0.77 -12.95
N ALA A 145 3.85 0.81 -12.40
CA ALA A 145 4.23 1.73 -11.34
C ALA A 145 4.46 3.13 -11.91
N ILE A 146 3.87 4.14 -11.29
CA ILE A 146 3.96 5.55 -11.68
C ILE A 146 4.43 6.32 -10.46
N ALA A 147 5.66 6.85 -10.49
CA ALA A 147 6.15 7.69 -9.41
C ALA A 147 5.26 8.92 -9.24
N TYR A 148 4.79 9.12 -8.01
CA TYR A 148 3.92 10.26 -7.66
C TYR A 148 4.41 10.95 -6.38
N PRO A 149 5.66 11.46 -6.35
CA PRO A 149 6.19 12.12 -5.16
C PRO A 149 5.35 13.33 -4.76
N GLY A 150 5.03 13.42 -3.49
CA GLY A 150 4.19 14.47 -2.91
C GLY A 150 3.95 14.19 -1.44
N HIS A 151 2.99 13.36 -1.14
CA HIS A 151 2.67 12.88 0.21
C HIS A 151 3.90 12.23 0.89
N THR A 152 4.61 11.39 0.17
CA THR A 152 6.01 11.05 0.48
C THR A 152 6.88 11.24 -0.77
N LYS A 153 8.20 11.27 -0.58
CA LYS A 153 9.17 11.33 -1.70
C LYS A 153 9.19 10.06 -2.52
N GLY A 154 8.77 8.93 -1.93
CA GLY A 154 8.70 7.62 -2.57
C GLY A 154 7.29 7.23 -3.03
N SER A 155 6.28 8.07 -2.86
CA SER A 155 4.91 7.75 -3.26
C SER A 155 4.83 7.28 -4.71
N THR A 156 4.09 6.19 -4.91
CA THR A 156 3.92 5.51 -6.19
C THR A 156 2.45 5.15 -6.37
N ALA A 157 1.88 5.51 -7.52
CA ALA A 157 0.57 5.05 -7.96
C ALA A 157 0.70 3.81 -8.86
N PHE A 158 -0.34 2.99 -8.94
CA PHE A 158 -0.37 1.78 -9.76
C PHE A 158 -1.50 1.83 -10.77
N LEU A 159 -1.15 1.73 -12.05
CA LEU A 159 -2.13 1.65 -13.14
C LEU A 159 -2.34 0.19 -13.56
N LEU A 160 -3.54 -0.33 -13.29
CA LEU A 160 -4.03 -1.61 -13.80
C LEU A 160 -4.56 -1.37 -15.21
N LYS A 161 -3.78 -1.74 -16.22
CA LYS A 161 -4.01 -1.29 -17.60
C LYS A 161 -5.30 -1.87 -18.20
N GLU A 162 -5.51 -3.18 -18.03
CA GLU A 162 -6.63 -3.91 -18.63
C GLU A 162 -7.96 -3.55 -17.95
N ASP A 163 -7.93 -3.32 -16.63
CA ASP A 163 -9.12 -2.90 -15.87
C ASP A 163 -9.39 -1.38 -15.97
N GLY A 164 -8.45 -0.59 -16.47
CA GLY A 164 -8.55 0.87 -16.51
C GLY A 164 -8.73 1.48 -15.11
N ILE A 165 -7.95 1.01 -14.14
CA ILE A 165 -8.00 1.45 -12.74
C ILE A 165 -6.65 2.08 -12.37
N LEU A 166 -6.70 3.26 -11.74
CA LEU A 166 -5.54 3.91 -11.15
C LEU A 166 -5.66 3.86 -9.61
N ILE A 167 -4.76 3.11 -8.97
CA ILE A 167 -4.65 3.05 -7.50
C ILE A 167 -3.67 4.12 -7.07
N LEU A 168 -4.12 5.08 -6.29
CA LEU A 168 -3.34 6.27 -5.92
C LEU A 168 -2.66 6.14 -4.55
N GLY A 169 -3.09 5.20 -3.71
CA GLY A 169 -2.68 5.23 -2.30
C GLY A 169 -3.04 6.57 -1.69
N ASP A 170 -2.08 7.19 -1.01
CA ASP A 170 -2.20 8.53 -0.42
C ASP A 170 -1.52 9.61 -1.26
N ALA A 171 -0.97 9.25 -2.41
CA ALA A 171 -0.35 10.23 -3.30
C ALA A 171 -1.35 11.30 -3.77
N CYS A 172 -2.64 10.93 -3.91
CA CYS A 172 -3.73 11.87 -4.17
C CYS A 172 -5.04 11.27 -3.66
N ASN A 173 -5.65 11.89 -2.68
CA ASN A 173 -6.94 11.51 -2.10
C ASN A 173 -7.76 12.77 -1.73
N ASN A 174 -8.88 12.59 -1.00
CA ASN A 174 -9.75 13.69 -0.60
C ASN A 174 -9.07 14.70 0.35
N SER A 175 -7.98 14.30 1.02
CA SER A 175 -7.24 15.11 1.99
C SER A 175 -5.77 14.72 1.98
N THR A 176 -5.07 15.04 0.87
CA THR A 176 -3.64 14.73 0.75
C THR A 176 -2.82 15.57 1.73
N PHE A 177 -2.12 14.91 2.63
CA PHE A 177 -1.24 15.56 3.60
C PHE A 177 0.14 15.83 3.00
N LEU A 178 0.55 17.11 3.02
CA LEU A 178 1.86 17.58 2.51
C LEU A 178 2.59 18.33 3.63
N PHE A 179 2.85 17.66 4.74
CA PHE A 179 3.61 18.22 5.86
C PHE A 179 4.53 17.16 6.46
N GLY A 180 5.70 17.60 6.91
CA GLY A 180 6.75 16.72 7.41
C GLY A 180 7.98 16.71 6.50
N ALA A 181 9.06 16.08 6.98
CA ALA A 181 10.32 16.02 6.25
C ALA A 181 10.31 15.05 5.05
N GLU A 182 9.38 14.12 5.04
CA GLU A 182 9.15 13.08 4.02
C GLU A 182 8.41 13.59 2.80
N THR A 183 7.68 14.73 2.91
CA THR A 183 6.86 15.28 1.83
C THR A 183 7.68 16.11 0.83
N THR A 184 7.05 16.48 -0.28
CA THR A 184 7.56 17.52 -1.18
C THR A 184 6.89 18.86 -0.87
N SER A 185 7.38 19.95 -1.51
CA SER A 185 6.64 21.23 -1.45
C SER A 185 5.33 21.14 -2.24
N VAL A 186 4.39 22.04 -1.93
CA VAL A 186 3.10 22.12 -2.64
C VAL A 186 3.29 22.37 -4.14
N GLU A 187 4.25 23.22 -4.49
CA GLU A 187 4.58 23.54 -5.90
C GLU A 187 5.11 22.30 -6.63
N ALA A 188 6.02 21.55 -5.98
CA ALA A 188 6.55 20.32 -6.56
C ALA A 188 5.46 19.24 -6.70
N TYR A 189 4.55 19.16 -5.74
CA TYR A 189 3.39 18.26 -5.80
C TYR A 189 2.43 18.65 -6.94
N GLU A 190 2.16 19.95 -7.14
CA GLU A 190 1.34 20.43 -8.25
C GLU A 190 1.94 20.03 -9.61
N GLU A 191 3.26 20.23 -9.79
CA GLU A 191 3.95 19.81 -11.00
C GLU A 191 3.90 18.30 -11.24
N THR A 192 4.09 17.53 -10.18
CA THR A 192 3.99 16.05 -10.21
C THR A 192 2.59 15.63 -10.64
N THR A 193 1.56 16.22 -10.03
CA THR A 193 0.16 15.91 -10.34
C THR A 193 -0.17 16.20 -11.80
N LYS A 194 0.27 17.35 -12.34
CA LYS A 194 0.09 17.69 -13.77
C LYS A 194 0.75 16.65 -14.69
N LYS A 195 1.97 16.21 -14.37
CA LYS A 195 2.68 15.17 -15.14
C LYS A 195 1.98 13.83 -15.10
N VAL A 196 1.52 13.40 -13.91
CA VAL A 196 0.80 12.13 -13.75
C VAL A 196 -0.53 12.18 -14.49
N LEU A 197 -1.30 13.26 -14.38
CA LEU A 197 -2.56 13.44 -15.12
C LEU A 197 -2.34 13.35 -16.64
N GLU A 198 -1.34 14.01 -17.18
CA GLU A 198 -1.06 13.96 -18.64
C GLU A 198 -0.61 12.56 -19.07
N ARG A 199 0.27 11.90 -18.28
CA ARG A 199 0.75 10.53 -18.57
C ARG A 199 -0.38 9.51 -18.53
N THR A 200 -1.36 9.68 -17.64
CA THR A 200 -2.44 8.71 -17.41
C THR A 200 -3.73 9.05 -18.15
N LYS A 201 -3.78 10.17 -18.85
CA LYS A 201 -4.94 10.67 -19.59
C LYS A 201 -5.52 9.61 -20.53
N GLY A 202 -6.81 9.28 -20.34
CA GLY A 202 -7.53 8.28 -21.15
C GLY A 202 -7.10 6.84 -20.91
N ARG A 203 -6.26 6.57 -19.90
CA ARG A 203 -5.77 5.22 -19.59
C ARG A 203 -6.51 4.57 -18.42
N TYR A 204 -7.33 5.31 -17.68
CA TYR A 204 -8.17 4.81 -16.60
C TYR A 204 -9.56 5.46 -16.63
N SER A 205 -10.52 4.78 -16.06
CA SER A 205 -11.90 5.24 -15.89
C SER A 205 -12.34 5.21 -14.41
N ARG A 206 -11.54 4.56 -13.54
CA ARG A 206 -11.79 4.45 -12.10
C ARG A 206 -10.52 4.77 -11.32
N VAL A 207 -10.71 5.35 -10.13
CA VAL A 207 -9.63 5.66 -9.19
C VAL A 207 -9.92 4.93 -7.89
N PHE A 208 -8.89 4.31 -7.32
CA PHE A 208 -8.93 3.69 -6.00
C PHE A 208 -7.93 4.41 -5.08
N ILE A 209 -8.31 4.59 -3.84
CA ILE A 209 -7.53 5.25 -2.79
C ILE A 209 -7.36 4.30 -1.61
N SER A 210 -6.52 4.64 -0.64
CA SER A 210 -6.23 3.77 0.50
C SER A 210 -7.01 4.12 1.79
N HIS A 211 -7.78 5.23 1.78
CA HIS A 211 -8.61 5.65 2.92
C HIS A 211 -10.00 6.12 2.51
#